data_ab81080ced6daf9f941fd88c8ce76f35
#
_entry.id   ab81080ced6daf9f941fd88c8ce76f35
#
_cell.length_a   1.000
_cell.length_b   1.000
_cell.length_c   1.000
_cell.angle_alpha   90.00
_cell.angle_beta   90.00
_cell.angle_gamma   90.00
#
_symmetry.space_group_name_H-M   'P 1'
#
loop_
_entity.id
_entity.type
_entity.pdbx_description
1 polymer ?
#
loop_
_entity_poly.entity_id
_entity_poly.type
_entity_poly.pdbx_seq_one_letter_code
_entity_poly.pdbx_strand_id
1 'polypeptide(L)'
;MRITGYSPDYAEDFARLNYQWIEHYFRIEDEDRAALDHPQAYAIEPGGEIFFLLINEQVVGTAAMVPKAFHVSGGVARFELAKMAVDPSLQGRGLGKGLLAHAIDYARGQGANEVVLSTNDILTPALTVYRDAGFVAQPAAQDERYERSNLFM
;
A
#
# COMPACT_ATOMS: atom_id res chain seq x y z
N MET A 1 7.25 15.28 12.17
CA MET A 1 6.64 14.18 11.37
C MET A 1 5.57 14.74 10.46
N ARG A 2 5.59 14.39 9.20
CA ARG A 2 4.54 14.80 8.25
C ARG A 2 4.28 13.71 7.22
N ILE A 3 3.08 13.71 6.66
CA ILE A 3 2.70 12.84 5.55
C ILE A 3 2.42 13.72 4.34
N THR A 4 3.00 13.37 3.19
CA THR A 4 2.83 14.10 1.94
C THR A 4 2.45 13.16 0.80
N GLY A 5 1.96 13.72 -0.30
CA GLY A 5 1.66 12.98 -1.52
C GLY A 5 2.89 12.73 -2.39
N TYR A 6 2.64 12.23 -3.59
CA TYR A 6 3.71 11.86 -4.50
C TYR A 6 4.52 13.07 -4.99
N SER A 7 5.82 12.87 -5.05
CA SER A 7 6.77 13.73 -5.76
C SER A 7 7.82 12.83 -6.40
N PRO A 8 8.32 13.17 -7.60
CA PRO A 8 9.43 12.44 -8.21
C PRO A 8 10.67 12.36 -7.30
N ASP A 9 10.83 13.32 -6.39
CA ASP A 9 11.95 13.35 -5.44
C ASP A 9 11.92 12.16 -4.48
N TYR A 10 10.76 11.53 -4.29
CA TYR A 10 10.58 10.39 -3.38
C TYR A 10 10.42 9.05 -4.11
N ALA A 11 10.54 9.04 -5.45
CA ALA A 11 10.35 7.82 -6.23
C ALA A 11 11.32 6.71 -5.81
N GLU A 12 12.59 7.06 -5.57
CA GLU A 12 13.59 6.10 -5.11
C GLU A 12 13.28 5.56 -3.72
N ASP A 13 12.74 6.38 -2.83
CA ASP A 13 12.36 5.96 -1.49
C ASP A 13 11.20 4.97 -1.51
N PHE A 14 10.24 5.17 -2.40
CA PHE A 14 9.13 4.24 -2.61
C PHE A 14 9.66 2.85 -2.99
N ALA A 15 10.56 2.79 -3.96
CA ALA A 15 11.18 1.54 -4.38
C ALA A 15 12.02 0.93 -3.26
N ARG A 16 12.90 1.71 -2.66
CA ARG A 16 13.83 1.24 -1.62
C ARG A 16 13.12 0.57 -0.45
N LEU A 17 12.10 1.25 0.11
CA LEU A 17 11.37 0.74 1.26
C LEU A 17 10.65 -0.57 0.94
N ASN A 18 10.06 -0.65 -0.24
CA ASN A 18 9.32 -1.85 -0.64
C ASN A 18 10.23 -3.01 -1.01
N TYR A 19 11.29 -2.78 -1.78
CA TYR A 19 12.26 -3.83 -2.10
C TYR A 19 12.89 -4.42 -0.84
N GLN A 20 13.17 -3.59 0.16
CA GLN A 20 13.78 -4.00 1.41
C GLN A 20 12.98 -5.10 2.12
N TRP A 21 11.66 -4.90 2.31
CA TRP A 21 10.86 -5.92 3.00
C TRP A 21 10.53 -7.11 2.10
N ILE A 22 10.36 -6.90 0.78
CA ILE A 22 10.08 -8.00 -0.15
C ILE A 22 11.27 -8.96 -0.18
N GLU A 23 12.48 -8.45 -0.29
CA GLU A 23 13.69 -9.29 -0.29
C GLU A 23 13.87 -10.03 1.04
N HIS A 24 13.44 -9.43 2.14
CA HIS A 24 13.57 -10.04 3.46
C HIS A 24 12.65 -11.25 3.66
N TYR A 25 11.43 -11.19 3.15
CA TYR A 25 10.40 -12.22 3.38
C TYR A 25 10.11 -13.09 2.16
N PHE A 26 10.35 -12.59 0.97
CA PHE A 26 9.94 -13.21 -0.28
C PHE A 26 11.00 -12.98 -1.36
N ARG A 27 10.62 -13.20 -2.62
CA ARG A 27 11.43 -12.81 -3.77
C ARG A 27 10.78 -11.67 -4.53
N ILE A 28 11.58 -10.88 -5.23
CA ILE A 28 11.09 -9.81 -6.10
C ILE A 28 10.50 -10.45 -7.36
N GLU A 29 9.28 -10.07 -7.70
CA GLU A 29 8.55 -10.53 -8.88
C GLU A 29 8.45 -9.42 -9.91
N ASP A 30 8.10 -9.76 -11.16
CA ASP A 30 8.01 -8.77 -12.25
C ASP A 30 6.97 -7.69 -11.98
N GLU A 31 5.85 -8.04 -11.34
CA GLU A 31 4.83 -7.08 -10.94
C GLU A 31 5.35 -6.07 -9.90
N ASP A 32 6.27 -6.48 -9.05
CA ASP A 32 6.93 -5.56 -8.12
C ASP A 32 7.77 -4.54 -8.89
N ARG A 33 8.55 -5.00 -9.86
CA ARG A 33 9.37 -4.10 -10.68
C ARG A 33 8.52 -3.14 -11.48
N ALA A 34 7.43 -3.63 -12.06
CA ALA A 34 6.51 -2.79 -12.83
C ALA A 34 5.94 -1.65 -11.99
N ALA A 35 5.62 -1.90 -10.72
CA ALA A 35 5.10 -0.90 -9.81
C ALA A 35 6.19 0.00 -9.23
N LEU A 36 7.24 -0.60 -8.67
CA LEU A 36 8.23 0.11 -7.87
C LEU A 36 9.21 0.91 -8.70
N ASP A 37 9.50 0.48 -9.92
CA ASP A 37 10.39 1.20 -10.81
C ASP A 37 9.68 2.28 -11.62
N HIS A 38 8.33 2.25 -11.64
CA HIS A 38 7.50 3.19 -12.40
C HIS A 38 6.31 3.67 -11.56
N PRO A 39 6.56 4.34 -10.41
CA PRO A 39 5.48 4.70 -9.47
C PRO A 39 4.44 5.64 -10.07
N GLN A 40 4.85 6.55 -10.95
CA GLN A 40 3.90 7.48 -11.57
C GLN A 40 2.91 6.75 -12.46
N ALA A 41 3.38 5.87 -13.33
CA ALA A 41 2.52 5.06 -14.20
C ALA A 41 1.67 4.07 -13.40
N TYR A 42 2.24 3.55 -12.31
CA TYR A 42 1.55 2.57 -11.46
C TYR A 42 0.36 3.16 -10.71
N ALA A 43 0.53 4.33 -10.08
CA ALA A 43 -0.45 4.87 -9.13
C ALA A 43 -1.04 6.20 -9.57
N ILE A 44 -0.22 7.15 -10.00
CA ILE A 44 -0.65 8.52 -10.22
C ILE A 44 -1.47 8.65 -11.52
N GLU A 45 -0.98 8.08 -12.61
CA GLU A 45 -1.68 8.14 -13.91
C GLU A 45 -3.07 7.49 -13.87
N PRO A 46 -3.28 6.35 -13.16
CA PRO A 46 -4.63 5.80 -13.00
C PRO A 46 -5.57 6.63 -12.13
N GLY A 47 -5.08 7.66 -11.44
CA GLY A 47 -5.89 8.51 -10.58
C GLY A 47 -5.73 8.24 -9.10
N GLY A 48 -4.73 7.49 -8.71
CA GLY A 48 -4.40 7.22 -7.32
C GLY A 48 -3.36 8.17 -6.75
N GLU A 49 -2.80 7.79 -5.61
CA GLU A 49 -1.79 8.57 -4.92
C GLU A 49 -0.77 7.64 -4.25
N ILE A 50 0.41 8.16 -4.01
CA ILE A 50 1.43 7.51 -3.19
C ILE A 50 1.76 8.46 -2.05
N PHE A 51 1.65 7.97 -0.82
CA PHE A 51 1.93 8.75 0.37
C PHE A 51 3.31 8.44 0.91
N PHE A 52 3.93 9.46 1.50
CA PHE A 52 5.22 9.35 2.13
C PHE A 52 5.16 9.92 3.54
N LEU A 53 5.69 9.17 4.49
CA LEU A 53 5.84 9.60 5.87
C LEU A 53 7.28 10.05 6.08
N LEU A 54 7.46 11.28 6.52
CA LEU A 54 8.77 11.88 6.74
C LEU A 54 8.98 12.20 8.22
N ILE A 55 10.17 11.88 8.71
CA ILE A 55 10.65 12.28 10.02
C ILE A 55 12.00 12.97 9.81
N ASN A 56 12.13 14.22 10.28
CA ASN A 56 13.34 15.03 10.08
C ASN A 56 13.73 15.10 8.58
N GLU A 57 12.71 15.29 7.72
CA GLU A 57 12.85 15.39 6.27
C GLU A 57 13.39 14.12 5.58
N GLN A 58 13.40 12.97 6.28
CA GLN A 58 13.75 11.67 5.71
C GLN A 58 12.51 10.82 5.53
N VAL A 59 12.38 10.18 4.38
CA VAL A 59 11.28 9.26 4.10
C VAL A 59 11.49 7.96 4.85
N VAL A 60 10.54 7.65 5.74
CA VAL A 60 10.59 6.45 6.60
C VAL A 60 9.40 5.52 6.38
N GLY A 61 8.42 5.93 5.60
CA GLY A 61 7.27 5.11 5.28
C GLY A 61 6.62 5.52 3.97
N THR A 62 5.89 4.61 3.36
CA THR A 62 5.18 4.86 2.10
C THR A 62 3.97 3.92 2.00
N ALA A 63 2.97 4.34 1.23
CA ALA A 63 1.80 3.54 0.90
C ALA A 63 1.19 4.06 -0.40
N ALA A 64 0.76 3.15 -1.28
CA ALA A 64 0.03 3.50 -2.49
C ALA A 64 -1.45 3.23 -2.31
N MET A 65 -2.30 4.09 -2.86
CA MET A 65 -3.74 3.92 -2.91
C MET A 65 -4.18 4.11 -4.36
N VAL A 66 -4.60 3.02 -5.00
CA VAL A 66 -4.81 2.97 -6.45
C VAL A 66 -6.26 2.60 -6.76
N PRO A 67 -6.94 3.35 -7.65
CA PRO A 67 -8.31 2.98 -8.01
C PRO A 67 -8.36 1.68 -8.81
N LYS A 68 -9.36 0.86 -8.53
CA LYS A 68 -9.67 -0.40 -9.23
C LYS A 68 -10.82 -0.17 -10.20
N ALA A 69 -10.54 0.46 -11.33
CA ALA A 69 -11.56 0.92 -12.27
C ALA A 69 -12.45 -0.21 -12.83
N PHE A 70 -11.93 -1.42 -12.96
CA PHE A 70 -12.66 -2.56 -13.52
C PHE A 70 -13.56 -3.27 -12.51
N HIS A 71 -13.58 -2.83 -11.26
CA HIS A 71 -14.45 -3.37 -10.23
C HIS A 71 -15.63 -2.44 -9.90
N VAL A 72 -15.96 -1.54 -10.81
CA VAL A 72 -17.16 -0.71 -10.69
C VAL A 72 -18.34 -1.53 -11.20
N SER A 73 -18.82 -2.48 -10.40
CA SER A 73 -20.09 -3.14 -10.67
C SER A 73 -21.10 -2.69 -9.62
N GLY A 74 -22.27 -2.28 -10.06
CA GLY A 74 -23.32 -1.81 -9.16
C GLY A 74 -23.03 -0.45 -8.50
N GLY A 75 -22.17 0.38 -9.10
CA GLY A 75 -21.86 1.70 -8.59
C GLY A 75 -20.87 1.73 -7.42
N VAL A 76 -20.19 0.62 -7.12
CA VAL A 76 -19.20 0.55 -6.06
C VAL A 76 -17.84 1.03 -6.57
N ALA A 77 -17.33 2.11 -6.00
CA ALA A 77 -15.98 2.62 -6.25
C ALA A 77 -15.01 1.93 -5.29
N ARG A 78 -14.03 1.24 -5.84
CA ARG A 78 -13.07 0.44 -5.08
C ARG A 78 -11.65 0.94 -5.30
N PHE A 79 -10.90 1.09 -4.21
CA PHE A 79 -9.47 1.41 -4.24
C PHE A 79 -8.68 0.27 -3.62
N GLU A 80 -7.45 0.09 -4.08
CA GLU A 80 -6.52 -0.88 -3.51
C GLU A 80 -5.41 -0.16 -2.74
N LEU A 81 -5.24 -0.55 -1.48
CA LEU A 81 -4.04 -0.21 -0.72
C LEU A 81 -2.94 -1.18 -1.13
N ALA A 82 -1.78 -0.67 -1.51
CA ALA A 82 -0.66 -1.48 -1.97
C ALA A 82 0.67 -0.85 -1.63
N LYS A 83 1.72 -1.66 -1.69
CA LYS A 83 3.10 -1.17 -1.54
C LYS A 83 3.31 -0.34 -0.28
N MET A 84 2.69 -0.76 0.83
CA MET A 84 2.88 -0.11 2.12
C MET A 84 4.10 -0.68 2.81
N ALA A 85 4.99 0.19 3.24
CA ALA A 85 6.22 -0.19 3.93
C ALA A 85 6.65 0.91 4.89
N VAL A 86 7.16 0.51 6.05
CA VAL A 86 7.74 1.41 7.05
C VAL A 86 9.15 0.91 7.35
N ASP A 87 10.08 1.84 7.54
CA ASP A 87 11.46 1.51 7.90
C ASP A 87 11.46 0.53 9.07
N PRO A 88 12.13 -0.64 8.95
CA PRO A 88 12.13 -1.66 10.00
C PRO A 88 12.60 -1.15 11.37
N SER A 89 13.53 -0.19 11.39
CA SER A 89 14.05 0.37 12.65
C SER A 89 13.00 1.18 13.41
N LEU A 90 11.91 1.56 12.77
CA LEU A 90 10.86 2.41 13.33
C LEU A 90 9.53 1.67 13.52
N GLN A 91 9.47 0.38 13.23
CA GLN A 91 8.26 -0.42 13.45
C GLN A 91 7.92 -0.50 14.94
N GLY A 92 6.63 -0.66 15.24
CA GLY A 92 6.14 -0.72 16.62
C GLY A 92 5.84 0.64 17.24
N ARG A 93 5.95 1.74 16.50
CA ARG A 93 5.69 3.09 16.98
C ARG A 93 4.36 3.68 16.52
N GLY A 94 3.51 2.86 15.88
CA GLY A 94 2.22 3.33 15.37
C GLY A 94 2.29 4.12 14.06
N LEU A 95 3.46 4.20 13.42
CA LEU A 95 3.64 4.97 12.18
C LEU A 95 2.85 4.37 11.02
N GLY A 96 2.84 3.06 10.90
CA GLY A 96 2.07 2.37 9.87
C GLY A 96 0.57 2.60 10.01
N LYS A 97 0.07 2.63 11.24
CA LYS A 97 -1.33 2.90 11.53
C LYS A 97 -1.73 4.31 11.07
N GLY A 98 -0.91 5.31 11.36
CA GLY A 98 -1.15 6.69 10.95
C GLY A 98 -1.11 6.86 9.43
N LEU A 99 -0.15 6.22 8.78
CA LEU A 99 -0.01 6.24 7.32
C LEU A 99 -1.22 5.57 6.66
N LEU A 100 -1.65 4.43 7.17
CA LEU A 100 -2.83 3.72 6.68
C LEU A 100 -4.09 4.56 6.82
N ALA A 101 -4.29 5.19 7.98
CA ALA A 101 -5.46 6.05 8.22
C ALA A 101 -5.50 7.21 7.22
N HIS A 102 -4.35 7.83 6.95
CA HIS A 102 -4.24 8.91 5.98
C HIS A 102 -4.60 8.44 4.56
N ALA A 103 -4.12 7.29 4.15
CA ALA A 103 -4.41 6.72 2.83
C ALA A 103 -5.90 6.38 2.68
N ILE A 104 -6.52 5.84 3.72
CA ILE A 104 -7.95 5.53 3.73
C ILE A 104 -8.78 6.81 3.62
N ASP A 105 -8.42 7.86 4.35
CA ASP A 105 -9.10 9.16 4.27
C ASP A 105 -9.02 9.74 2.87
N TYR A 106 -7.89 9.60 2.20
CA TYR A 106 -7.75 10.00 0.80
C TYR A 106 -8.74 9.24 -0.10
N ALA A 107 -8.78 7.92 0.01
CA ALA A 107 -9.68 7.09 -0.79
C ALA A 107 -11.14 7.48 -0.55
N ARG A 108 -11.51 7.69 0.71
CA ARG A 108 -12.85 8.13 1.08
C ARG A 108 -13.20 9.48 0.46
N GLY A 109 -12.26 10.42 0.47
CA GLY A 109 -12.42 11.74 -0.16
C GLY A 109 -12.55 11.68 -1.67
N GLN A 110 -12.05 10.61 -2.30
CA GLN A 110 -12.20 10.35 -3.74
C GLN A 110 -13.51 9.61 -4.07
N GLY A 111 -14.37 9.39 -3.09
CA GLY A 111 -15.64 8.71 -3.29
C GLY A 111 -15.57 7.19 -3.20
N ALA A 112 -14.51 6.63 -2.64
CA ALA A 112 -14.39 5.18 -2.49
C ALA A 112 -15.46 4.63 -1.55
N ASN A 113 -16.09 3.53 -1.96
CA ASN A 113 -17.00 2.75 -1.13
C ASN A 113 -16.27 1.64 -0.39
N GLU A 114 -15.18 1.15 -0.97
CA GLU A 114 -14.39 0.05 -0.42
C GLU A 114 -12.90 0.29 -0.66
N VAL A 115 -12.10 -0.20 0.28
CA VAL A 115 -10.65 -0.33 0.12
C VAL A 115 -10.29 -1.79 0.30
N VAL A 116 -9.53 -2.34 -0.62
CA VAL A 116 -9.09 -3.73 -0.60
C VAL A 116 -7.57 -3.80 -0.57
N LEU A 117 -7.04 -4.93 -0.16
CA LEU A 117 -5.60 -5.21 -0.21
C LEU A 117 -5.35 -6.71 -0.37
N SER A 118 -4.17 -7.04 -0.88
CA SER A 118 -3.67 -8.41 -0.93
C SER A 118 -2.40 -8.50 -0.10
N THR A 119 -2.27 -9.54 0.69
CA THR A 119 -1.14 -9.71 1.60
C THR A 119 -0.81 -11.19 1.80
N ASN A 120 0.06 -11.49 2.75
CA ASN A 120 0.38 -12.84 3.15
C ASN A 120 0.20 -12.99 4.66
N ASP A 121 -0.32 -14.12 5.10
CA ASP A 121 -0.65 -14.37 6.50
C ASP A 121 0.55 -14.52 7.43
N ILE A 122 1.77 -14.65 6.90
CA ILE A 122 2.98 -14.63 7.72
C ILE A 122 3.36 -13.21 8.19
N LEU A 123 2.82 -12.17 7.55
CA LEU A 123 3.09 -10.77 7.89
C LEU A 123 2.24 -10.33 9.08
N THR A 124 2.43 -10.96 10.24
CA THR A 124 1.58 -10.78 11.42
C THR A 124 1.46 -9.34 11.90
N PRO A 125 2.56 -8.54 12.01
CA PRO A 125 2.42 -7.14 12.41
C PRO A 125 1.55 -6.33 11.46
N ALA A 126 1.69 -6.52 10.14
CA ALA A 126 0.89 -5.84 9.14
C ALA A 126 -0.59 -6.22 9.24
N LEU A 127 -0.87 -7.51 9.44
CA LEU A 127 -2.25 -8.00 9.59
C LEU A 127 -2.94 -7.35 10.79
N THR A 128 -2.24 -7.16 11.89
CA THR A 128 -2.78 -6.49 13.06
C THR A 128 -3.18 -5.05 12.73
N VAL A 129 -2.32 -4.32 12.03
CA VAL A 129 -2.61 -2.95 11.59
C VAL A 129 -3.83 -2.91 10.68
N TYR A 130 -3.93 -3.83 9.73
CA TYR A 130 -5.07 -3.90 8.81
C TYR A 130 -6.38 -4.22 9.53
N ARG A 131 -6.37 -5.23 10.40
CA ARG A 131 -7.58 -5.60 11.16
C ARG A 131 -8.04 -4.52 12.10
N ASP A 132 -7.12 -3.82 12.76
CA ASP A 132 -7.44 -2.70 13.64
C ASP A 132 -8.08 -1.54 12.86
N ALA A 133 -7.75 -1.38 11.59
CA ALA A 133 -8.36 -0.38 10.71
C ALA A 133 -9.72 -0.81 10.13
N GLY A 134 -10.15 -2.05 10.39
CA GLY A 134 -11.44 -2.56 9.94
C GLY A 134 -11.38 -3.50 8.73
N PHE A 135 -10.21 -3.85 8.25
CA PHE A 135 -10.10 -4.82 7.15
C PHE A 135 -10.50 -6.21 7.61
N VAL A 136 -11.24 -6.92 6.76
CA VAL A 136 -11.76 -8.27 7.03
C VAL A 136 -11.29 -9.20 5.91
N ALA A 137 -10.76 -10.36 6.28
CA ALA A 137 -10.33 -11.36 5.30
C ALA A 137 -11.51 -11.81 4.43
N GLN A 138 -11.27 -11.91 3.12
CA GLN A 138 -12.26 -12.34 2.15
C GLN A 138 -11.91 -13.73 1.65
N PRO A 139 -12.85 -14.68 1.65
CA PRO A 139 -12.53 -16.08 1.36
C PRO A 139 -12.29 -16.42 -0.12
N ALA A 140 -12.59 -15.51 -1.03
CA ALA A 140 -12.77 -15.90 -2.43
C ALA A 140 -11.70 -15.40 -3.39
N ALA A 141 -10.67 -14.67 -2.97
CA ALA A 141 -9.74 -14.09 -3.92
C ALA A 141 -8.31 -14.21 -3.49
N GLN A 142 -7.54 -14.92 -4.28
CA GLN A 142 -6.10 -14.85 -4.29
C GLN A 142 -5.70 -13.85 -5.37
N ASP A 143 -4.74 -12.99 -5.07
CA ASP A 143 -4.19 -12.09 -6.07
C ASP A 143 -3.20 -12.87 -6.94
N GLU A 144 -3.60 -13.16 -8.17
CA GLU A 144 -2.80 -13.96 -9.10
C GLU A 144 -1.56 -13.22 -9.63
N ARG A 145 -1.44 -11.91 -9.40
CA ARG A 145 -0.27 -11.13 -9.80
C ARG A 145 0.98 -11.52 -9.00
N TYR A 146 0.80 -12.08 -7.80
CA TYR A 146 1.89 -12.38 -6.89
C TYR A 146 1.76 -13.78 -6.31
N GLU A 147 2.82 -14.58 -6.41
CA GLU A 147 2.88 -15.91 -5.79
C GLU A 147 2.76 -15.83 -4.27
N ARG A 148 3.29 -14.76 -3.67
CA ARG A 148 3.30 -14.57 -2.22
C ARG A 148 1.96 -14.19 -1.63
N SER A 149 1.01 -13.76 -2.44
CA SER A 149 -0.30 -13.33 -1.96
C SER A 149 -1.16 -14.54 -1.67
N ASN A 150 -1.56 -14.73 -0.41
CA ASN A 150 -2.45 -15.80 0.00
C ASN A 150 -3.63 -15.31 0.85
N LEU A 151 -3.76 -14.02 1.04
CA LEU A 151 -4.82 -13.42 1.85
C LEU A 151 -5.30 -12.13 1.20
N PHE A 152 -6.60 -12.04 0.97
CA PHE A 152 -7.28 -10.88 0.40
C PHE A 152 -8.17 -10.24 1.48
N MET A 153 -8.09 -8.92 1.62
CA MET A 153 -8.84 -8.20 2.66
C MET A 153 -9.57 -6.98 2.11
#